data_081c750a283f8f622cad9faf36eb4269
#
_entry.id   081c750a283f8f622cad9faf36eb4269
#
_cell.length_a   1.000
_cell.length_b   1.000
_cell.length_c   1.000
_cell.angle_alpha   90.00
_cell.angle_beta   90.00
_cell.angle_gamma   90.00
#
_symmetry.space_group_name_H-M   'P 1'
#
loop_
_entity.id
_entity.type
_entity.pdbx_description
1 polymer ?
#
loop_
_entity_poly.entity_id
_entity_poly.type
_entity_poly.pdbx_seq_one_letter_code
_entity_poly.pdbx_strand_id
1 'polypeptide(L)' 'MDSNLTAEDFDWLRKLRDAADAKRDPPPVPMNVAAKLAAFGLARPDAGAFTITSKGRDALLDQDMRDAEDR' A
#
# COMPACT_ATOMS: atom_id res chain seq x y z
N MET A 1 -6.21 -0.84 18.06
CA MET A 1 -6.19 -0.99 17.55
C MET A 1 -6.12 -1.25 16.73
N ASP A 2 -6.07 -1.28 16.31
CA ASP A 2 -5.98 -1.45 15.53
C ASP A 2 -5.79 -1.58 14.55
N SER A 3 -5.55 -1.50 14.01
CA SER A 3 -5.35 -1.37 13.05
C SER A 3 -4.90 -1.92 12.33
N ASN A 4 -4.83 -2.22 11.97
CA ASN A 4 -4.22 -2.75 11.62
C ASN A 4 -3.85 -3.28 10.37
N LEU A 5 -2.84 -2.76 9.77
CA LEU A 5 -2.21 -3.21 8.55
C LEU A 5 -1.36 -4.42 8.86
N THR A 6 -1.54 -5.47 8.06
CA THR A 6 -0.75 -6.68 8.22
C THR A 6 0.43 -6.64 7.25
N ALA A 7 1.32 -7.61 7.36
CA ALA A 7 2.44 -7.73 6.44
C ALA A 7 1.94 -7.87 5.00
N GLU A 8 0.84 -8.59 4.81
CA GLU A 8 0.27 -8.75 3.48
C GLU A 8 -0.21 -7.42 2.92
N ASP A 9 -0.79 -6.58 3.78
CA ASP A 9 -1.25 -5.26 3.33
C ASP A 9 -0.07 -4.43 2.86
N PHE A 10 1.03 -4.46 3.57
CA PHE A 10 2.22 -3.72 3.18
C PHE A 10 2.83 -4.27 1.91
N ASP A 11 2.77 -5.59 1.71
CA ASP A 11 3.24 -6.17 0.45
C ASP A 11 2.47 -5.62 -0.73
N TRP A 12 1.15 -5.52 -0.59
CA TRP A 12 0.34 -4.97 -1.67
C TRP A 12 0.65 -3.50 -1.91
N LEU A 13 0.88 -2.74 -0.84
CA LEU A 13 1.28 -1.35 -1.00
C LEU A 13 2.60 -1.23 -1.76
N ARG A 14 3.56 -2.10 -1.46
CA ARG A 14 4.83 -2.09 -2.17
C ARG A 14 4.63 -2.38 -3.65
N LYS A 15 3.77 -3.33 -3.96
CA LYS A 15 3.49 -3.65 -5.35
C LYS A 15 2.85 -2.47 -6.07
N LEU A 16 1.95 -1.77 -5.39
CA LEU A 16 1.34 -0.59 -5.98
C LEU A 16 2.37 0.52 -6.19
N ARG A 17 3.23 0.72 -5.21
CA ARG A 17 4.28 1.73 -5.34
C ARG A 17 5.21 1.41 -6.50
N ASP A 18 5.65 0.15 -6.58
CA ASP A 18 6.57 -0.25 -7.64
C ASP A 18 5.93 -0.08 -9.00
N ALA A 19 4.67 -0.41 -9.15
CA ALA A 19 3.97 -0.24 -10.41
C ALA A 19 3.89 1.24 -10.77
N ALA A 20 3.58 2.09 -9.79
CA ALA A 20 3.50 3.52 -10.05
C ALA A 20 4.85 4.10 -10.46
N ASP A 21 5.90 3.69 -9.76
CA ASP A 21 7.24 4.18 -10.05
C ASP A 21 7.74 3.70 -11.42
N ALA A 22 7.37 2.48 -11.78
CA ALA A 22 7.76 1.92 -13.08
C ALA A 22 6.78 2.29 -14.19
N LYS A 23 5.71 3.01 -13.85
CA LYS A 23 4.68 3.41 -14.80
C LYS A 23 4.07 2.20 -15.49
N ARG A 24 3.82 1.17 -14.69
CA ARG A 24 3.17 -0.03 -15.17
C ARG A 24 1.79 -0.13 -14.55
N ASP A 25 0.96 -1.01 -15.14
CA ASP A 25 -0.36 -1.23 -14.59
C ASP A 25 -0.24 -1.84 -13.20
N PRO A 26 -1.01 -1.35 -12.24
CA PRO A 26 -0.97 -1.93 -10.90
C PRO A 26 -1.53 -3.35 -10.91
N PRO A 27 -1.05 -4.21 -10.00
CA PRO A 27 -1.57 -5.57 -9.91
C PRO A 27 -3.01 -5.58 -9.39
N PRO A 28 -3.75 -6.64 -9.68
CA PRO A 28 -5.12 -6.74 -9.17
C PRO A 28 -5.11 -7.02 -7.68
N VAL A 29 -5.47 -6.02 -6.90
CA VAL A 29 -5.49 -6.13 -5.44
C VAL A 29 -6.78 -6.81 -5.02
N PRO A 30 -6.73 -7.82 -4.11
CA PRO A 30 -7.95 -8.42 -3.59
C PRO A 30 -8.88 -7.37 -2.99
N MET A 31 -10.18 -7.58 -3.16
CA MET A 31 -11.14 -6.57 -2.75
C MET A 31 -11.03 -6.24 -1.27
N ASN A 32 -10.84 -7.23 -0.42
CA ASN A 32 -10.75 -6.98 1.01
C ASN A 32 -9.52 -6.13 1.35
N VAL A 33 -8.40 -6.37 0.67
CA VAL A 33 -7.21 -5.57 0.88
C VAL A 33 -7.41 -4.18 0.32
N ALA A 34 -7.97 -4.08 -0.89
CA ALA A 34 -8.21 -2.78 -1.51
C ALA A 34 -9.12 -1.92 -0.63
N ALA A 35 -10.18 -2.51 -0.10
CA ALA A 35 -11.10 -1.78 0.76
C ALA A 35 -10.41 -1.28 2.02
N LYS A 36 -9.54 -2.09 2.59
CA LYS A 36 -8.82 -1.70 3.79
C LYS A 36 -7.85 -0.56 3.48
N LEU A 37 -7.10 -0.68 2.41
CA LEU A 37 -6.14 0.36 2.04
C LEU A 37 -6.86 1.67 1.73
N ALA A 38 -8.00 1.59 1.06
CA ALA A 38 -8.78 2.78 0.77
C ALA A 38 -9.34 3.41 2.04
N ALA A 39 -9.80 2.58 2.97
CA ALA A 39 -10.35 3.08 4.22
C ALA A 39 -9.30 3.82 5.03
N PHE A 40 -8.06 3.40 4.94
CA PHE A 40 -6.97 4.07 5.64
C PHE A 40 -6.37 5.23 4.85
N GLY A 41 -6.84 5.43 3.62
CA GLY A 41 -6.33 6.50 2.78
C GLY A 41 -4.97 6.19 2.16
N LEU A 42 -4.57 4.93 2.14
CA LEU A 42 -3.26 4.53 1.65
C LEU A 42 -3.27 4.24 0.15
N ALA A 43 -4.43 3.93 -0.38
CA ALA A 43 -4.61 3.72 -1.80
C ALA A 43 -5.96 4.25 -2.19
N ARG A 44 -6.15 4.54 -3.48
CA ARG A 44 -7.41 5.08 -3.95
C ARG A 44 -7.71 4.50 -5.32
N PRO A 45 -8.98 4.41 -5.68
CA PRO A 45 -9.34 3.95 -7.02
C PRO A 45 -8.99 5.02 -8.04
N ASP A 46 -8.49 4.58 -9.18
CA ASP A 46 -8.09 5.47 -10.24
C ASP A 46 -8.21 4.72 -11.57
N ALA A 47 -9.13 5.14 -12.41
CA ALA A 47 -9.33 4.57 -13.75
C ALA A 47 -9.51 3.04 -13.71
N GLY A 48 -10.29 2.55 -12.75
CA GLY A 48 -10.58 1.13 -12.67
C GLY A 48 -9.53 0.30 -11.96
N ALA A 49 -8.52 0.92 -11.42
CA ALA A 49 -7.47 0.24 -10.67
C ALA A 49 -7.24 1.00 -9.38
N PHE A 50 -6.37 0.47 -8.54
CA PHE A 50 -5.98 1.17 -7.32
C PHE A 50 -4.56 1.69 -7.46
N THR A 51 -4.33 2.89 -6.94
CA THR A 51 -3.02 3.48 -6.97
C THR A 51 -2.64 3.93 -5.56
N ILE A 52 -1.34 3.92 -5.26
CA ILE A 52 -0.86 4.32 -3.95
C ILE A 52 -0.97 5.83 -3.80
N THR A 53 -1.27 6.28 -2.58
CA THR A 53 -1.34 7.71 -2.26
C THR A 53 -0.04 8.14 -1.58
N SER A 54 0.10 9.45 -1.38
CA SER A 54 1.25 9.95 -0.61
C SER A 54 1.26 9.36 0.79
N LYS A 55 0.08 9.22 1.38
CA LYS A 55 -0.03 8.63 2.70
C LYS A 55 0.40 7.17 2.68
N GLY A 56 0.09 6.45 1.59
CA GLY A 56 0.55 5.08 1.45
C GLY A 56 2.06 5.00 1.36
N ARG A 57 2.68 5.91 0.63
CA ARG A 57 4.13 5.95 0.53
C ARG A 57 4.77 6.23 1.88
N ASP A 58 4.19 7.15 2.64
CA ASP A 58 4.69 7.45 3.99
C ASP A 58 4.59 6.24 4.88
N ALA A 59 3.50 5.49 4.77
CA ALA A 59 3.33 4.30 5.59
C ALA A 59 4.40 3.26 5.26
N LEU A 60 4.74 3.12 3.98
CA LEU A 60 5.80 2.19 3.59
C LEU A 60 7.15 2.62 4.11
N LEU A 61 7.46 3.90 4.04
CA LEU A 61 8.71 4.40 4.57
C LEU A 61 8.82 4.14 6.06
N ASP A 62 7.74 4.40 6.78
CA ASP A 62 7.72 4.17 8.21
C ASP A 62 7.96 2.70 8.53
N GLN A 63 7.33 1.81 7.78
CA GLN A 63 7.49 0.38 7.99
C GLN A 63 8.92 -0.06 7.69
N ASP A 64 9.49 0.43 6.60
CA ASP A 64 10.86 0.09 6.24
C ASP A 64 11.84 0.54 7.30
N MET A 65 11.62 1.72 7.87
CA MET A 65 12.50 2.23 8.91
C MET A 65 12.40 1.39 10.17
N ARG A 66 11.21 0.93 10.50
CA ARG A 66 11.04 0.07 11.67
C ARG A 66 11.73 -1.27 11.46
N ASP A 67 11.62 -1.82 10.25
CA ASP A 67 12.29 -3.08 9.96
C ASP A 67 13.79 -2.92 10.11
N ALA A 68 14.33 -1.81 9.65
CA ALA A 68 15.77 -1.57 9.77
C ALA A 68 16.19 -1.46 11.22
N GLU A 69 15.37 -0.85 12.05
CA GLU A 69 15.71 -0.67 13.45
C GLU A 69 15.57 -1.95 14.24
N ASP A 70 14.77 -2.84 13.76
CA ASP A 70 14.41 -4.03 14.49
C ASP A 70 15.47 -5.11 14.44
N ARG A 71 16.63 -4.81 13.94
CA ARG A 71 17.68 -5.78 13.75
C ARG A 71 18.62 -5.88 14.92
#